data_734c28d4c21602b3322cb6edb4306b84
#
_entry.id   734c28d4c21602b3322cb6edb4306b84
#
_cell.length_a   1.000
_cell.length_b   1.000
_cell.length_c   1.000
_cell.angle_alpha   90.00
_cell.angle_beta   90.00
_cell.angle_gamma   90.00
#
_symmetry.space_group_name_H-M   'P 1'
#
loop_
_entity.id
_entity.type
_entity.pdbx_description
1 polymer ?
#
loop_
_entity_poly.entity_id
_entity_poly.type
_entity_poly.pdbx_seq_one_letter_code
_entity_poly.pdbx_strand_id
1 'polypeptide(L)'
;MSKTKLYISPTNNPFENLALEEWALQNFNTQDSNLLILYVNEPCVVVGRNQNIFEEVNVRYCSENQIEITRRISGGGTVFHDLGNLNWTHITSFDSKKVNSYEWAAKPIIDALKGFNLDAYLTDRNAIEISGLKVSGQAQFTNRKNILSHGTLLIDSELVKLQRAIEVNPGVEIQSKASPSHRSQTVNLSKLLNRPITPSIVVEAIRDKAKIESIDHLPAE
;
A
#
# COMPACT_ATOMS: atom_id res chain seq x y z
N MET A 1 -7.67 -21.80 9.06
CA MET A 1 -7.20 -20.44 8.74
C MET A 1 -7.84 -19.49 9.74
N SER A 2 -7.09 -18.59 10.37
CA SER A 2 -7.66 -17.57 11.25
C SER A 2 -8.62 -16.69 10.45
N LYS A 3 -9.75 -16.30 11.08
CA LYS A 3 -10.69 -15.35 10.48
C LYS A 3 -9.96 -14.02 10.21
N THR A 4 -10.38 -13.30 9.20
CA THR A 4 -9.89 -11.95 8.94
C THR A 4 -11.05 -10.97 9.11
N LYS A 5 -10.82 -9.87 9.82
CA LYS A 5 -11.76 -8.75 9.93
C LYS A 5 -11.34 -7.66 8.95
N LEU A 6 -12.29 -7.01 8.33
CA LEU A 6 -12.06 -5.91 7.40
C LEU A 6 -12.48 -4.59 8.07
N TYR A 7 -11.55 -3.65 8.11
CA TYR A 7 -11.83 -2.26 8.46
C TYR A 7 -11.57 -1.36 7.26
N ILE A 8 -12.53 -0.51 6.92
CA ILE A 8 -12.39 0.50 5.87
C ILE A 8 -12.26 1.85 6.56
N SER A 9 -11.13 2.51 6.36
CA SER A 9 -10.91 3.82 6.98
C SER A 9 -11.86 4.87 6.39
N PRO A 10 -12.54 5.67 7.21
CA PRO A 10 -13.44 6.70 6.76
C PRO A 10 -12.74 8.00 6.35
N THR A 11 -11.43 8.13 6.62
CA THR A 11 -10.64 9.33 6.34
C THR A 11 -9.74 9.15 5.13
N ASN A 12 -9.50 10.24 4.39
CA ASN A 12 -8.50 10.29 3.33
C ASN A 12 -7.20 10.98 3.78
N ASN A 13 -7.07 11.33 5.05
CA ASN A 13 -5.88 11.96 5.60
C ASN A 13 -4.73 10.96 5.69
N PRO A 14 -3.60 11.17 4.97
CA PRO A 14 -2.49 10.22 4.95
C PRO A 14 -1.81 10.03 6.31
N PHE A 15 -1.79 11.07 7.15
CA PHE A 15 -1.19 10.99 8.48
C PHE A 15 -2.04 10.13 9.41
N GLU A 16 -3.35 10.31 9.39
CA GLU A 16 -4.29 9.51 10.18
C GLU A 16 -4.26 8.04 9.77
N ASN A 17 -4.25 7.77 8.46
CA ASN A 17 -4.21 6.40 7.95
C ASN A 17 -2.90 5.67 8.27
N LEU A 18 -1.75 6.34 8.20
CA LEU A 18 -0.48 5.74 8.62
C LEU A 18 -0.39 5.57 10.14
N ALA A 19 -0.94 6.51 10.92
CA ALA A 19 -1.04 6.36 12.37
C ALA A 19 -1.97 5.20 12.76
N LEU A 20 -3.07 5.02 12.02
CA LEU A 20 -3.99 3.88 12.18
C LEU A 20 -3.28 2.53 11.96
N GLU A 21 -2.46 2.41 10.92
CA GLU A 21 -1.65 1.19 10.68
C GLU A 21 -0.72 0.89 11.87
N GLU A 22 -0.03 1.91 12.36
CA GLU A 22 0.91 1.77 13.47
C GLU A 22 0.19 1.43 14.79
N TRP A 23 -0.93 2.11 15.06
CA TRP A 23 -1.78 1.80 16.20
C TRP A 23 -2.30 0.37 16.13
N ALA A 24 -2.83 -0.06 15.00
CA ALA A 24 -3.37 -1.40 14.82
C ALA A 24 -2.28 -2.49 14.95
N LEU A 25 -1.06 -2.24 14.46
CA LEU A 25 0.06 -3.15 14.66
C LEU A 25 0.38 -3.37 16.14
N GLN A 26 0.21 -2.34 16.98
CA GLN A 26 0.55 -2.39 18.40
C GLN A 26 -0.58 -2.99 19.24
N ASN A 27 -1.84 -2.65 18.92
CA ASN A 27 -2.98 -2.83 19.82
C ASN A 27 -4.00 -3.89 19.35
N PHE A 28 -4.06 -4.20 18.04
CA PHE A 28 -5.03 -5.19 17.57
C PHE A 28 -4.69 -6.60 18.06
N ASN A 29 -5.68 -7.29 18.64
CA ASN A 29 -5.53 -8.69 19.09
C ASN A 29 -5.56 -9.64 17.90
N THR A 30 -4.38 -10.06 17.45
CA THR A 30 -4.21 -10.97 16.32
C THR A 30 -4.31 -12.45 16.68
N GLN A 31 -4.56 -12.81 17.95
CA GLN A 31 -4.75 -14.21 18.36
C GLN A 31 -6.07 -14.77 17.87
N ASP A 32 -7.12 -13.93 17.86
CA ASP A 32 -8.47 -14.33 17.48
C ASP A 32 -8.75 -14.18 15.99
N SER A 33 -8.16 -13.17 15.36
CA SER A 33 -8.36 -12.87 13.94
C SER A 33 -7.22 -12.04 13.36
N ASN A 34 -7.03 -12.12 12.04
CA ASN A 34 -6.22 -11.13 11.31
C ASN A 34 -7.04 -9.85 11.10
N LEU A 35 -6.36 -8.77 10.75
CA LEU A 35 -6.98 -7.51 10.36
C LEU A 35 -6.55 -7.12 8.96
N LEU A 36 -7.50 -6.80 8.09
CA LEU A 36 -7.27 -6.14 6.82
C LEU A 36 -7.83 -4.72 6.90
N ILE A 37 -6.99 -3.73 6.70
CA ILE A 37 -7.38 -2.31 6.61
C ILE A 37 -7.31 -1.90 5.15
N LEU A 38 -8.36 -1.25 4.66
CA LEU A 38 -8.40 -0.64 3.33
C LEU A 38 -8.63 0.86 3.48
N TYR A 39 -7.88 1.67 2.72
CA TYR A 39 -8.01 3.12 2.76
C TYR A 39 -7.52 3.79 1.48
N VAL A 40 -8.00 4.99 1.25
CA VAL A 40 -7.59 5.88 0.16
C VAL A 40 -7.06 7.16 0.78
N ASN A 41 -5.98 7.71 0.24
CA ASN A 41 -5.41 8.96 0.72
C ASN A 41 -5.63 10.09 -0.29
N GLU A 42 -5.74 11.32 0.22
CA GLU A 42 -5.45 12.52 -0.56
C GLU A 42 -4.03 12.46 -1.15
N PRO A 43 -3.72 13.27 -2.19
CA PRO A 43 -2.42 13.24 -2.84
C PRO A 43 -1.27 13.38 -1.85
N CYS A 44 -0.45 12.33 -1.76
CA CYS A 44 0.73 12.33 -0.89
C CYS A 44 1.85 11.42 -1.42
N VAL A 45 3.07 11.73 -1.02
CA VAL A 45 4.24 10.88 -1.18
C VAL A 45 4.54 10.21 0.16
N VAL A 46 4.63 8.89 0.16
CA VAL A 46 4.96 8.10 1.35
C VAL A 46 6.36 7.52 1.20
N VAL A 47 7.28 8.05 1.98
CA VAL A 47 8.70 7.66 1.97
C VAL A 47 8.92 6.47 2.89
N GLY A 48 9.72 5.51 2.48
CA GLY A 48 10.10 4.37 3.31
C GLY A 48 10.99 4.80 4.50
N ARG A 49 10.94 4.00 5.58
CA ARG A 49 11.65 4.30 6.85
C ARG A 49 13.12 4.69 6.68
N ASN A 50 13.83 4.03 5.76
CA ASN A 50 15.28 4.15 5.61
C ASN A 50 15.69 5.00 4.39
N GLN A 51 14.75 5.77 3.82
CA GLN A 51 15.00 6.58 2.64
C GLN A 51 15.30 8.04 3.01
N ASN A 52 16.07 8.69 2.15
CA ASN A 52 16.31 10.12 2.23
C ASN A 52 15.28 10.85 1.34
N ILE A 53 14.50 11.75 1.93
CA ILE A 53 13.46 12.50 1.24
C ILE A 53 14.03 13.25 0.03
N PHE A 54 15.19 13.89 0.18
CA PHE A 54 15.79 14.71 -0.87
C PHE A 54 16.34 13.91 -2.06
N GLU A 55 16.53 12.59 -1.90
CA GLU A 55 16.94 11.68 -2.98
C GLU A 55 15.75 11.02 -3.68
N GLU A 56 14.59 11.03 -3.04
CA GLU A 56 13.42 10.26 -3.48
C GLU A 56 12.24 11.12 -3.90
N VAL A 57 12.18 12.39 -3.46
CA VAL A 57 10.99 13.23 -3.61
C VAL A 57 11.36 14.58 -4.22
N ASN A 58 10.60 14.98 -5.21
CA ASN A 58 10.63 16.35 -5.72
C ASN A 58 9.85 17.27 -4.76
N VAL A 59 10.52 17.67 -3.67
CA VAL A 59 9.92 18.46 -2.58
C VAL A 59 9.30 19.76 -3.10
N ARG A 60 9.95 20.41 -4.09
CA ARG A 60 9.44 21.64 -4.69
C ARG A 60 8.12 21.38 -5.41
N TYR A 61 8.08 20.38 -6.29
CA TYR A 61 6.86 20.00 -7.00
C TYR A 61 5.73 19.63 -6.05
N CYS A 62 6.03 18.87 -5.00
CA CYS A 62 5.05 18.50 -3.99
C CYS A 62 4.47 19.73 -3.28
N SER A 63 5.31 20.68 -2.87
CA SER A 63 4.87 21.93 -2.24
C SER A 63 4.01 22.78 -3.16
N GLU A 64 4.41 22.94 -4.44
CA GLU A 64 3.67 23.74 -5.44
C GLU A 64 2.30 23.10 -5.81
N ASN A 65 2.14 21.78 -5.62
CA ASN A 65 0.92 21.03 -5.99
C ASN A 65 0.12 20.49 -4.77
N GLN A 66 0.42 20.98 -3.57
CA GLN A 66 -0.26 20.58 -2.33
C GLN A 66 -0.25 19.05 -2.10
N ILE A 67 0.88 18.40 -2.44
CA ILE A 67 1.11 16.97 -2.23
C ILE A 67 1.83 16.82 -0.89
N GLU A 68 1.19 16.17 0.07
CA GLU A 68 1.79 15.93 1.39
C GLU A 68 2.96 14.94 1.30
N ILE A 69 3.96 15.12 2.18
CA ILE A 69 5.10 14.20 2.26
C ILE A 69 5.10 13.59 3.65
N THR A 70 5.01 12.27 3.71
CA THR A 70 5.00 11.54 4.98
C THR A 70 5.93 10.33 4.94
N ARG A 71 6.14 9.70 6.09
CA ARG A 71 7.03 8.53 6.24
C ARG A 71 6.30 7.39 6.93
N ARG A 72 6.39 6.18 6.35
CA ARG A 72 5.86 4.96 6.97
C ARG A 72 6.90 4.26 7.84
N ILE A 73 6.42 3.40 8.75
CA ILE A 73 7.26 2.60 9.65
C ILE A 73 8.04 1.48 8.96
N SER A 74 7.55 0.99 7.81
CA SER A 74 8.22 -0.06 7.04
C SER A 74 9.31 0.49 6.12
N GLY A 75 10.21 -0.38 5.69
CA GLY A 75 11.20 -0.07 4.64
C GLY A 75 10.58 -0.03 3.24
N GLY A 76 11.43 -0.26 2.24
CA GLY A 76 11.05 -0.23 0.82
C GLY A 76 11.13 1.16 0.19
N GLY A 77 10.78 1.26 -1.09
CA GLY A 77 10.86 2.49 -1.90
C GLY A 77 9.73 3.47 -1.63
N THR A 78 9.92 4.69 -2.12
CA THR A 78 8.92 5.76 -2.08
C THR A 78 7.74 5.42 -3.00
N VAL A 79 6.53 5.71 -2.52
CA VAL A 79 5.27 5.54 -3.27
C VAL A 79 4.48 6.84 -3.28
N PHE A 80 3.59 6.96 -4.25
CA PHE A 80 2.63 8.05 -4.37
C PHE A 80 1.23 7.51 -4.17
N HIS A 81 0.42 8.21 -3.39
CA HIS A 81 -0.99 7.93 -3.20
C HIS A 81 -1.82 9.11 -3.72
N ASP A 82 -3.01 8.81 -4.20
CA ASP A 82 -4.06 9.75 -4.55
C ASP A 82 -5.43 9.06 -4.44
N LEU A 83 -6.49 9.76 -4.81
CA LEU A 83 -7.85 9.20 -4.74
C LEU A 83 -8.10 8.04 -5.71
N GLY A 84 -7.21 7.81 -6.67
CA GLY A 84 -7.22 6.67 -7.60
C GLY A 84 -6.37 5.48 -7.14
N ASN A 85 -5.71 5.58 -5.98
CA ASN A 85 -4.92 4.51 -5.39
C ASN A 85 -5.62 3.96 -4.14
N LEU A 86 -5.82 2.64 -4.08
CA LEU A 86 -6.27 1.95 -2.87
C LEU A 86 -5.04 1.43 -2.10
N ASN A 87 -4.98 1.74 -0.81
CA ASN A 87 -4.00 1.16 0.09
C ASN A 87 -4.63 0.01 0.86
N TRP A 88 -3.85 -1.00 1.15
CA TRP A 88 -4.25 -2.15 1.93
C TRP A 88 -3.17 -2.52 2.94
N THR A 89 -3.61 -2.91 4.15
CA THR A 89 -2.73 -3.32 5.24
C THR A 89 -3.27 -4.57 5.89
N HIS A 90 -2.48 -5.62 5.89
CA HIS A 90 -2.83 -6.90 6.49
C HIS A 90 -1.97 -7.12 7.74
N ILE A 91 -2.62 -7.26 8.90
CA ILE A 91 -1.97 -7.48 10.20
C ILE A 91 -2.31 -8.88 10.71
N THR A 92 -1.28 -9.61 11.13
CA THR A 92 -1.39 -10.96 11.67
C THR A 92 -0.43 -11.15 12.84
N SER A 93 -0.66 -12.18 13.67
CA SER A 93 0.31 -12.59 14.69
C SER A 93 1.66 -12.90 14.08
N PHE A 94 2.71 -12.68 14.87
CA PHE A 94 4.07 -13.01 14.47
C PHE A 94 4.20 -14.51 14.16
N ASP A 95 4.72 -14.78 12.98
CA ASP A 95 5.11 -16.10 12.52
C ASP A 95 6.38 -15.93 11.69
N SER A 96 7.46 -16.59 12.09
CA SER A 96 8.74 -16.47 11.39
C SER A 96 8.68 -16.91 9.92
N LYS A 97 7.74 -17.80 9.56
CA LYS A 97 7.50 -18.23 8.16
C LYS A 97 6.83 -17.16 7.31
N LYS A 98 6.19 -16.18 7.94
CA LYS A 98 5.54 -15.05 7.26
C LYS A 98 6.43 -13.83 7.12
N VAL A 99 7.56 -13.80 7.84
CA VAL A 99 8.54 -12.71 7.73
C VAL A 99 9.21 -12.78 6.35
N ASN A 100 9.20 -11.66 5.62
CA ASN A 100 9.65 -11.55 4.22
C ASN A 100 8.90 -12.47 3.23
N SER A 101 7.76 -13.03 3.63
CA SER A 101 6.81 -13.70 2.75
C SER A 101 5.59 -12.80 2.57
N TYR A 102 5.25 -12.48 1.34
CA TYR A 102 4.18 -11.52 1.01
C TYR A 102 2.93 -12.18 0.46
N GLU A 103 2.99 -13.45 0.08
CA GLU A 103 1.89 -14.18 -0.56
C GLU A 103 0.61 -14.19 0.28
N TRP A 104 0.75 -14.47 1.60
CA TRP A 104 -0.38 -14.55 2.51
C TRP A 104 -1.12 -13.21 2.63
N ALA A 105 -0.36 -12.10 2.61
CA ALA A 105 -0.91 -10.75 2.75
C ALA A 105 -1.54 -10.24 1.46
N ALA A 106 -0.90 -10.53 0.32
CA ALA A 106 -1.35 -10.13 -1.01
C ALA A 106 -2.52 -10.97 -1.54
N LYS A 107 -2.73 -12.16 -0.98
CA LYS A 107 -3.73 -13.11 -1.48
C LYS A 107 -5.14 -12.51 -1.65
N PRO A 108 -5.73 -11.78 -0.68
CA PRO A 108 -7.05 -11.19 -0.86
C PRO A 108 -7.12 -10.22 -2.06
N ILE A 109 -6.04 -9.47 -2.28
CA ILE A 109 -5.94 -8.51 -3.38
C ILE A 109 -5.83 -9.25 -4.72
N ILE A 110 -4.94 -10.24 -4.81
CA ILE A 110 -4.76 -11.06 -6.01
C ILE A 110 -6.07 -11.80 -6.38
N ASP A 111 -6.74 -12.39 -5.40
CA ASP A 111 -8.00 -13.11 -5.63
C ASP A 111 -9.11 -12.16 -6.14
N ALA A 112 -9.17 -10.93 -5.63
CA ALA A 112 -10.09 -9.91 -6.14
C ALA A 112 -9.77 -9.51 -7.58
N LEU A 113 -8.48 -9.30 -7.91
CA LEU A 113 -8.05 -8.96 -9.27
C LEU A 113 -8.35 -10.08 -10.27
N LYS A 114 -8.18 -11.34 -9.88
CA LYS A 114 -8.60 -12.49 -10.69
C LYS A 114 -10.11 -12.52 -10.92
N GLY A 115 -10.90 -12.00 -10.00
CA GLY A 115 -12.34 -11.81 -10.16
C GLY A 115 -12.72 -10.83 -11.28
N PHE A 116 -11.83 -9.92 -11.64
CA PHE A 116 -11.94 -9.04 -12.81
C PHE A 116 -11.36 -9.63 -14.10
N ASN A 117 -11.02 -10.93 -14.13
CA ASN A 117 -10.32 -11.62 -15.22
C ASN A 117 -8.90 -11.04 -15.49
N LEU A 118 -8.27 -10.48 -14.48
CA LEU A 118 -6.87 -10.03 -14.53
C LEU A 118 -5.97 -11.12 -13.94
N ASP A 119 -5.01 -11.59 -14.72
CA ASP A 119 -4.04 -12.60 -14.28
C ASP A 119 -2.93 -11.94 -13.43
N ALA A 120 -3.30 -11.61 -12.18
CA ALA A 120 -2.43 -10.98 -11.22
C ALA A 120 -1.58 -12.03 -10.50
N TYR A 121 -0.30 -11.73 -10.34
CA TYR A 121 0.67 -12.59 -9.63
C TYR A 121 1.64 -11.76 -8.79
N LEU A 122 2.21 -12.40 -7.77
CA LEU A 122 3.25 -11.82 -6.94
C LEU A 122 4.62 -12.09 -7.55
N THR A 123 5.47 -11.07 -7.62
CA THR A 123 6.86 -11.19 -8.09
C THR A 123 7.84 -11.37 -6.93
N ASP A 124 9.07 -11.83 -7.24
CA ASP A 124 10.17 -11.95 -6.26
C ASP A 124 10.59 -10.58 -5.66
N ARG A 125 10.16 -9.48 -6.27
CA ARG A 125 10.41 -8.11 -5.79
C ARG A 125 9.26 -7.54 -4.97
N ASN A 126 8.37 -8.40 -4.49
CA ASN A 126 7.22 -8.01 -3.66
C ASN A 126 6.29 -7.01 -4.36
N ALA A 127 6.13 -7.15 -5.66
CA ALA A 127 5.16 -6.40 -6.44
C ALA A 127 4.04 -7.34 -6.92
N ILE A 128 2.82 -6.80 -7.05
CA ILE A 128 1.77 -7.48 -7.82
C ILE A 128 1.85 -6.92 -9.23
N GLU A 129 1.99 -7.83 -10.19
CA GLU A 129 2.05 -7.51 -11.62
C GLU A 129 0.93 -8.20 -12.39
N ILE A 130 0.56 -7.60 -13.52
CA ILE A 130 -0.35 -8.11 -14.52
C ILE A 130 0.31 -7.90 -15.87
N SER A 131 0.55 -8.97 -16.62
CA SER A 131 1.23 -8.91 -17.92
C SER A 131 2.60 -8.20 -17.88
N GLY A 132 3.36 -8.37 -16.78
CA GLY A 132 4.67 -7.76 -16.60
C GLY A 132 4.66 -6.27 -16.20
N LEU A 133 3.47 -5.69 -15.95
CA LEU A 133 3.31 -4.32 -15.51
C LEU A 133 2.89 -4.27 -14.04
N LYS A 134 3.56 -3.44 -13.26
CA LYS A 134 3.30 -3.32 -11.83
C LYS A 134 2.01 -2.55 -11.56
N VAL A 135 1.11 -3.17 -10.78
CA VAL A 135 -0.11 -2.54 -10.27
C VAL A 135 -0.07 -2.28 -8.76
N SER A 136 0.84 -2.95 -8.03
CA SER A 136 0.98 -2.82 -6.57
C SER A 136 2.43 -3.00 -6.15
N GLY A 137 2.88 -2.20 -5.19
CA GLY A 137 4.13 -2.40 -4.44
C GLY A 137 3.82 -2.72 -2.99
N GLN A 138 4.66 -3.55 -2.35
CA GLN A 138 4.45 -3.98 -0.99
C GLN A 138 5.68 -3.76 -0.12
N ALA A 139 5.43 -3.60 1.18
CA ALA A 139 6.46 -3.57 2.22
C ALA A 139 5.93 -4.28 3.48
N GLN A 140 6.85 -4.67 4.36
CA GLN A 140 6.52 -5.37 5.58
C GLN A 140 7.26 -4.77 6.77
N PHE A 141 6.63 -4.81 7.93
CA PHE A 141 7.23 -4.47 9.21
C PHE A 141 6.75 -5.42 10.29
N THR A 142 7.58 -5.65 11.31
CA THR A 142 7.20 -6.45 12.47
C THR A 142 7.71 -5.82 13.76
N ASN A 143 6.89 -5.86 14.80
CA ASN A 143 7.26 -5.53 16.17
C ASN A 143 7.57 -6.78 17.01
N ARG A 144 7.72 -7.96 16.38
CA ARG A 144 7.92 -9.29 16.98
C ARG A 144 6.71 -9.86 17.72
N LYS A 145 5.63 -9.10 17.89
CA LYS A 145 4.32 -9.57 18.36
C LYS A 145 3.39 -9.78 17.17
N ASN A 146 3.41 -8.84 16.26
CA ASN A 146 2.59 -8.83 15.04
C ASN A 146 3.44 -8.56 13.81
N ILE A 147 2.92 -8.94 12.64
CA ILE A 147 3.45 -8.60 11.32
C ILE A 147 2.42 -7.72 10.62
N LEU A 148 2.87 -6.60 10.11
CA LEU A 148 2.16 -5.71 9.22
C LEU A 148 2.74 -5.87 7.82
N SER A 149 1.90 -6.24 6.84
CA SER A 149 2.22 -6.18 5.42
C SER A 149 1.26 -5.22 4.75
N HIS A 150 1.76 -4.25 4.05
CA HIS A 150 0.95 -3.25 3.38
C HIS A 150 1.40 -3.00 1.94
N GLY A 151 0.52 -2.48 1.13
CA GLY A 151 0.79 -2.17 -0.25
C GLY A 151 -0.19 -1.17 -0.83
N THR A 152 0.18 -0.68 -2.01
CA THR A 152 -0.64 0.17 -2.87
C THR A 152 -1.36 -0.68 -3.91
N LEU A 153 -2.41 -0.15 -4.52
CA LEU A 153 -3.03 -0.71 -5.71
C LEU A 153 -3.47 0.43 -6.62
N LEU A 154 -2.81 0.54 -7.77
CA LEU A 154 -3.05 1.58 -8.77
C LEU A 154 -4.33 1.27 -9.53
N ILE A 155 -5.42 1.93 -9.20
CA ILE A 155 -6.74 1.72 -9.80
C ILE A 155 -6.96 2.69 -10.94
N ASP A 156 -6.90 3.99 -10.66
CA ASP A 156 -7.02 5.08 -11.63
C ASP A 156 -6.22 6.31 -11.15
N SER A 157 -4.98 6.08 -10.71
CA SER A 157 -4.08 7.09 -10.17
C SER A 157 -3.54 8.01 -11.26
N GLU A 158 -3.23 9.26 -10.88
CA GLU A 158 -2.60 10.25 -11.75
C GLU A 158 -1.10 9.95 -11.94
N LEU A 159 -0.77 8.98 -12.83
CA LEU A 159 0.61 8.49 -13.01
C LEU A 159 1.60 9.59 -13.43
N VAL A 160 1.16 10.66 -14.06
CA VAL A 160 2.00 11.83 -14.40
C VAL A 160 2.37 12.60 -13.14
N LYS A 161 1.43 12.80 -12.22
CA LYS A 161 1.72 13.42 -10.89
C LYS A 161 2.66 12.54 -10.08
N LEU A 162 2.39 11.23 -10.04
CA LEU A 162 3.26 10.25 -9.41
C LEU A 162 4.70 10.41 -9.92
N GLN A 163 4.90 10.38 -11.24
CA GLN A 163 6.23 10.49 -11.84
C GLN A 163 6.93 11.79 -11.44
N ARG A 164 6.24 12.92 -11.54
CA ARG A 164 6.80 14.24 -11.19
C ARG A 164 7.11 14.39 -9.71
N ALA A 165 6.28 13.80 -8.83
CA ALA A 165 6.47 13.87 -7.40
C ALA A 165 7.70 13.11 -6.89
N ILE A 166 8.08 12.01 -7.60
CA ILE A 166 9.26 11.18 -7.25
C ILE A 166 10.45 11.40 -8.19
N GLU A 167 10.35 12.32 -9.13
CA GLU A 167 11.45 12.68 -10.04
C GLU A 167 12.37 13.70 -9.37
N VAL A 168 13.50 13.23 -8.85
CA VAL A 168 14.51 14.09 -8.22
C VAL A 168 15.32 14.81 -9.29
N ASN A 169 15.58 16.11 -9.08
CA ASN A 169 16.38 16.91 -9.98
C ASN A 169 17.85 16.43 -9.95
N PRO A 170 18.44 15.99 -11.08
CA PRO A 170 19.81 15.45 -11.12
C PRO A 170 20.91 16.48 -10.83
N GLY A 171 20.57 17.74 -10.56
CA GLY A 171 21.53 18.82 -10.28
C GLY A 171 22.11 18.85 -8.87
N VAL A 172 21.64 18.00 -7.95
CA VAL A 172 22.13 17.93 -6.56
C VAL A 172 22.66 16.53 -6.29
N GLU A 173 23.99 16.41 -6.13
CA GLU A 173 24.61 15.17 -5.68
C GLU A 173 24.50 15.10 -4.16
N ILE A 174 23.66 14.18 -3.68
CA ILE A 174 23.48 13.91 -2.24
C ILE A 174 24.17 12.60 -1.94
N GLN A 175 25.18 12.62 -1.08
CA GLN A 175 25.81 11.40 -0.58
C GLN A 175 25.09 10.96 0.70
N SER A 176 24.36 9.84 0.63
CA SER A 176 23.69 9.27 1.79
C SER A 176 23.88 7.74 1.86
N LYS A 177 23.60 7.18 3.04
CA LYS A 177 23.54 5.72 3.26
C LYS A 177 22.10 5.19 3.15
N ALA A 178 21.19 6.00 2.60
CA ALA A 178 19.79 5.64 2.43
C ALA A 178 19.61 4.54 1.37
N SER A 179 18.50 3.81 1.48
CA SER A 179 18.14 2.77 0.52
C SER A 179 17.39 3.39 -0.65
N PRO A 180 17.87 3.31 -1.90
CA PRO A 180 17.19 3.90 -3.04
C PRO A 180 15.94 3.12 -3.43
N SER A 181 15.01 3.79 -4.11
CA SER A 181 13.85 3.17 -4.74
C SER A 181 14.23 2.42 -6.02
N HIS A 182 13.61 1.26 -6.23
CA HIS A 182 13.65 0.56 -7.52
C HIS A 182 12.46 0.99 -8.37
N ARG A 183 12.73 1.70 -9.45
CA ARG A 183 11.69 2.13 -10.39
C ARG A 183 11.20 0.95 -11.23
N SER A 184 9.87 0.86 -11.41
CA SER A 184 9.21 -0.16 -12.23
C SER A 184 8.20 0.52 -13.15
N GLN A 185 7.92 -0.09 -14.28
CA GLN A 185 6.85 0.37 -15.15
C GLN A 185 5.51 0.04 -14.50
N THR A 186 4.73 1.07 -14.22
CA THR A 186 3.44 0.98 -13.54
C THR A 186 2.27 1.14 -14.49
N VAL A 187 1.12 0.58 -14.12
CA VAL A 187 -0.13 0.70 -14.88
C VAL A 187 -1.33 0.75 -13.94
N ASN A 188 -2.35 1.51 -14.33
CA ASN A 188 -3.64 1.52 -13.64
C ASN A 188 -4.51 0.33 -14.06
N LEU A 189 -5.34 -0.17 -13.14
CA LEU A 189 -6.34 -1.20 -13.43
C LEU A 189 -7.38 -0.71 -14.46
N SER A 190 -7.77 0.57 -14.41
CA SER A 190 -8.70 1.18 -15.37
C SER A 190 -8.22 1.00 -16.82
N LYS A 191 -6.91 1.16 -17.05
CA LYS A 191 -6.29 0.96 -18.37
C LYS A 191 -6.30 -0.52 -18.78
N LEU A 192 -5.98 -1.44 -17.87
CA LEU A 192 -5.97 -2.88 -18.18
C LEU A 192 -7.37 -3.42 -18.44
N LEU A 193 -8.37 -2.90 -17.75
CA LEU A 193 -9.78 -3.28 -17.91
C LEU A 193 -10.47 -2.57 -19.09
N ASN A 194 -9.81 -1.56 -19.66
CA ASN A 194 -10.37 -0.69 -20.70
C ASN A 194 -11.75 -0.12 -20.33
N ARG A 195 -11.93 0.23 -19.06
CA ARG A 195 -13.15 0.85 -18.50
C ARG A 195 -12.85 1.60 -17.19
N PRO A 196 -13.68 2.58 -16.84
CA PRO A 196 -13.60 3.22 -15.52
C PRO A 196 -13.80 2.20 -14.40
N ILE A 197 -12.98 2.32 -13.36
CA ILE A 197 -13.09 1.55 -12.12
C ILE A 197 -12.65 2.44 -10.96
N THR A 198 -13.32 2.30 -9.83
CA THR A 198 -13.04 3.11 -8.63
C THR A 198 -12.51 2.25 -7.48
N PRO A 199 -11.82 2.84 -6.49
CA PRO A 199 -11.42 2.12 -5.28
C PRO A 199 -12.57 1.39 -4.60
N SER A 200 -13.76 1.99 -4.53
CA SER A 200 -14.94 1.36 -3.91
C SER A 200 -15.37 0.05 -4.59
N ILE A 201 -15.32 -0.02 -5.92
CA ILE A 201 -15.62 -1.28 -6.65
C ILE A 201 -14.61 -2.37 -6.31
N VAL A 202 -13.34 -2.01 -6.16
CA VAL A 202 -12.26 -2.96 -5.79
C VAL A 202 -12.39 -3.39 -4.33
N VAL A 203 -12.74 -2.48 -3.43
CA VAL A 203 -13.03 -2.80 -2.01
C VAL A 203 -14.14 -3.85 -1.89
N GLU A 204 -15.26 -3.67 -2.61
CA GLU A 204 -16.34 -4.64 -2.65
C GLU A 204 -15.88 -6.01 -3.17
N ALA A 205 -15.09 -6.02 -4.25
CA ALA A 205 -14.54 -7.26 -4.79
C ALA A 205 -13.61 -7.99 -3.81
N ILE A 206 -12.78 -7.24 -3.06
CA ILE A 206 -11.92 -7.81 -2.01
C ILE A 206 -12.78 -8.43 -0.90
N ARG A 207 -13.80 -7.70 -0.41
CA ARG A 207 -14.71 -8.18 0.62
C ARG A 207 -15.41 -9.47 0.21
N ASP A 208 -15.99 -9.51 -0.98
CA ASP A 208 -16.79 -10.62 -1.46
C ASP A 208 -15.93 -11.87 -1.73
N LYS A 209 -14.78 -11.71 -2.39
CA LYS A 209 -13.87 -12.83 -2.70
C LYS A 209 -13.24 -13.45 -1.47
N ALA A 210 -12.82 -12.62 -0.53
CA ALA A 210 -12.17 -13.09 0.69
C ALA A 210 -13.19 -13.54 1.75
N LYS A 211 -14.50 -13.31 1.56
CA LYS A 211 -15.57 -13.61 2.53
C LYS A 211 -15.24 -13.05 3.92
N ILE A 212 -14.79 -11.80 3.94
CA ILE A 212 -14.30 -11.13 5.14
C ILE A 212 -15.47 -10.41 5.80
N GLU A 213 -15.56 -10.53 7.13
CA GLU A 213 -16.51 -9.79 7.95
C GLU A 213 -16.01 -8.35 8.13
N SER A 214 -16.84 -7.37 7.73
CA SER A 214 -16.54 -5.94 7.96
C SER A 214 -16.83 -5.58 9.41
N ILE A 215 -15.98 -4.72 9.97
CA ILE A 215 -16.17 -4.12 11.29
C ILE A 215 -16.22 -2.59 11.15
N ASP A 216 -17.14 -1.95 11.88
CA ASP A 216 -17.33 -0.50 11.83
C ASP A 216 -16.32 0.24 12.71
N HIS A 217 -15.78 -0.41 13.72
CA HIS A 217 -14.82 0.15 14.66
C HIS A 217 -13.70 -0.82 14.94
N LEU A 218 -12.48 -0.29 15.05
CA LEU A 218 -11.39 -1.08 15.61
C LEU A 218 -11.62 -1.20 17.12
N PRO A 219 -11.58 -2.43 17.67
CA PRO A 219 -11.74 -2.61 19.11
C PRO A 219 -10.61 -1.88 19.84
N ALA A 220 -10.97 -0.88 20.65
CA ALA A 220 -10.09 -0.34 21.67
C ALA A 220 -10.03 -1.38 22.81
N GLU A 221 -8.81 -1.68 23.29
CA GLU A 221 -8.67 -2.43 24.55
C GLU A 221 -9.16 -1.61 25.74
#